data_68aba3f9fcdd4b7da9d1df1ad8d4188a
#
_entry.id   68aba3f9fcdd4b7da9d1df1ad8d4188a
#
_cell.length_a   1.000
_cell.length_b   1.000
_cell.length_c   1.000
_cell.angle_alpha   90.00
_cell.angle_beta   90.00
_cell.angle_gamma   90.00
#
_symmetry.space_group_name_H-M   'P 1'
#
loop_
_entity.id
_entity.type
_entity.pdbx_description
1 polymer ?
#
loop_
_entity_poly.entity_id
_entity_poly.type
_entity_poly.pdbx_seq_one_letter_code
_entity_poly.pdbx_strand_id
1 'polypeptide(L)'
;MIAQLTTVEPAAQYPEFLQALHASGFRGQLSADYATRTVLATDNSIYQRLPQAAVFPLDADDIVRIATLMAEPRFRQIKLTPRGGGTGTNGQSLTDGIVVDLSRHMNTVLEINVAERWVRVQAGVVKDQLNAALKPHGLFLRAGAVDLQPRHRWRHD
;
A
#
# COMPACT_ATOMS: atom_id res chain seq x y z
N MET A 1 14.15 29.73 11.63
CA MET A 1 13.84 29.98 10.21
C MET A 1 13.20 28.71 9.70
N ILE A 2 11.89 28.69 9.45
CA ILE A 2 11.19 27.53 8.87
C ILE A 2 11.59 27.54 7.39
N ALA A 3 12.25 26.47 6.92
CA ALA A 3 12.56 26.31 5.51
C ALA A 3 11.24 26.37 4.73
N GLN A 4 11.13 27.29 3.79
CA GLN A 4 10.01 27.33 2.86
C GLN A 4 10.07 26.04 2.04
N LEU A 5 9.09 25.16 2.24
CA LEU A 5 8.92 23.98 1.40
C LEU A 5 8.61 24.45 -0.01
N THR A 6 9.60 24.42 -0.87
CA THR A 6 9.38 24.69 -2.29
C THR A 6 8.46 23.59 -2.80
N THR A 7 7.29 23.96 -3.33
CA THR A 7 6.38 22.99 -3.99
C THR A 7 7.09 22.42 -5.21
N VAL A 8 7.50 21.18 -5.12
CA VAL A 8 8.14 20.47 -6.23
C VAL A 8 7.03 19.84 -7.07
N GLU A 9 6.87 20.35 -8.30
CA GLU A 9 5.92 19.77 -9.26
C GLU A 9 6.35 18.35 -9.65
N PRO A 10 5.39 17.42 -9.86
CA PRO A 10 5.67 16.09 -10.36
C PRO A 10 6.35 16.12 -11.73
N ALA A 11 7.29 15.24 -11.98
CA ALA A 11 7.88 15.07 -13.31
C ALA A 11 6.80 14.67 -14.34
N ALA A 12 6.87 15.19 -15.55
CA ALA A 12 5.81 15.13 -16.58
C ALA A 12 5.26 13.72 -16.85
N GLN A 13 6.08 12.70 -16.75
CA GLN A 13 5.68 11.30 -16.93
C GLN A 13 4.65 10.79 -15.89
N TYR A 14 4.62 11.37 -14.68
CA TYR A 14 3.70 10.92 -13.63
C TYR A 14 2.28 11.44 -13.83
N PRO A 15 2.02 12.73 -14.14
CA PRO A 15 0.71 13.17 -14.58
C PRO A 15 0.18 12.42 -15.81
N GLU A 16 1.04 12.12 -16.80
CA GLU A 16 0.65 11.31 -17.96
C GLU A 16 0.20 9.91 -17.56
N PHE A 17 0.96 9.25 -16.66
CA PHE A 17 0.58 7.94 -16.13
C PHE A 17 -0.77 7.98 -15.40
N LEU A 18 -1.00 8.99 -14.55
CA LEU A 18 -2.29 9.13 -13.84
C LEU A 18 -3.46 9.35 -14.80
N GLN A 19 -3.28 10.14 -15.86
CA GLN A 19 -4.29 10.33 -16.90
C GLN A 19 -4.59 9.02 -17.65
N ALA A 20 -3.56 8.28 -18.04
CA ALA A 20 -3.71 6.98 -18.69
C ALA A 20 -4.39 5.97 -17.77
N LEU A 21 -4.04 5.97 -16.49
CA LEU A 21 -4.66 5.10 -15.49
C LEU A 21 -6.15 5.43 -15.30
N HIS A 22 -6.50 6.71 -15.25
CA HIS A 22 -7.91 7.14 -15.21
C HIS A 22 -8.66 6.67 -16.46
N ALA A 23 -8.08 6.87 -17.64
CA ALA A 23 -8.67 6.46 -18.91
C ALA A 23 -8.84 4.93 -19.05
N SER A 24 -8.02 4.13 -18.34
CA SER A 24 -8.13 2.66 -18.32
C SER A 24 -9.32 2.13 -17.52
N GLY A 25 -10.11 3.00 -16.91
CA GLY A 25 -11.26 2.63 -16.07
C GLY A 25 -10.88 2.34 -14.60
N PHE A 26 -9.74 2.85 -14.13
CA PHE A 26 -9.39 2.83 -12.72
C PHE A 26 -10.46 3.54 -11.89
N ARG A 27 -10.96 2.87 -10.85
CA ARG A 27 -12.11 3.33 -10.04
C ARG A 27 -11.69 3.96 -8.71
N GLY A 28 -10.47 3.73 -8.30
CA GLY A 28 -9.91 4.28 -7.08
C GLY A 28 -9.64 5.79 -7.17
N GLN A 29 -8.97 6.32 -6.17
CA GLN A 29 -8.61 7.73 -6.12
C GLN A 29 -7.19 7.94 -6.66
N LEU A 30 -6.99 9.06 -7.36
CA LEU A 30 -5.69 9.52 -7.86
C LEU A 30 -5.41 10.89 -7.26
N SER A 31 -4.20 11.11 -6.79
CA SER A 31 -3.80 12.41 -6.25
C SER A 31 -2.34 12.71 -6.57
N ALA A 32 -2.10 13.91 -7.10
CA ALA A 32 -0.78 14.49 -7.26
C ALA A 32 -0.65 15.81 -6.46
N ASP A 33 -1.66 16.14 -5.64
CA ASP A 33 -1.63 17.35 -4.83
C ASP A 33 -0.52 17.30 -3.75
N TYR A 34 0.01 18.46 -3.44
CA TYR A 34 1.15 18.57 -2.54
C TYR A 34 0.84 18.09 -1.11
N ALA A 35 -0.38 18.30 -0.62
CA ALA A 35 -0.78 17.91 0.73
C ALA A 35 -0.78 16.38 0.87
N THR A 36 -1.42 15.64 -0.05
CA THR A 36 -1.40 14.18 -0.08
C THR A 36 0.03 13.65 -0.18
N ARG A 37 0.84 14.20 -1.09
CA ARG A 37 2.25 13.80 -1.26
C ARG A 37 3.05 14.02 0.01
N THR A 38 2.83 15.12 0.71
CA THR A 38 3.54 15.45 1.96
C THR A 38 3.17 14.49 3.09
N VAL A 39 1.89 14.14 3.24
CA VAL A 39 1.45 13.15 4.24
C VAL A 39 2.09 11.79 4.01
N LEU A 40 2.23 11.39 2.73
CA LEU A 40 2.81 10.10 2.35
C LEU A 40 4.34 10.12 2.23
N ALA A 41 4.98 11.28 2.45
CA ALA A 41 6.42 11.43 2.40
C ALA A 41 7.16 10.84 3.59
N THR A 42 6.45 10.44 4.64
CA THR A 42 7.01 9.88 5.88
C THR A 42 6.36 8.54 6.21
N ASP A 43 7.08 7.72 6.95
CA ASP A 43 6.57 6.52 7.62
C ASP A 43 7.11 6.50 9.07
N ASN A 44 7.18 5.35 9.72
CA ASN A 44 7.70 5.26 11.08
C ASN A 44 9.25 5.20 11.15
N SER A 45 9.93 5.40 10.02
CA SER A 45 11.38 5.50 9.94
C SER A 45 11.87 6.95 10.15
N ILE A 46 13.19 7.12 10.18
CA ILE A 46 13.83 8.44 10.19
C ILE A 46 13.93 9.08 8.81
N TYR A 47 13.51 8.37 7.76
CA TYR A 47 13.63 8.84 6.38
C TYR A 47 12.42 9.66 5.96
N GLN A 48 12.64 10.57 5.01
CA GLN A 48 11.60 11.33 4.35
C GLN A 48 11.84 11.33 2.84
N ARG A 49 10.82 11.03 2.06
CA ARG A 49 10.90 11.04 0.60
C ARG A 49 9.57 11.46 -0.01
N LEU A 50 9.54 12.62 -0.66
CA LEU A 50 8.33 13.15 -1.27
C LEU A 50 8.00 12.36 -2.54
N PRO A 51 6.85 11.66 -2.61
CA PRO A 51 6.43 10.97 -3.81
C PRO A 51 5.97 11.93 -4.90
N GLN A 52 5.93 11.48 -6.14
CA GLN A 52 5.38 12.23 -7.28
C GLN A 52 3.85 12.28 -7.24
N ALA A 53 3.23 11.18 -6.82
CA ALA A 53 1.78 11.04 -6.72
C ALA A 53 1.42 9.90 -5.76
N ALA A 54 0.11 9.77 -5.51
CA ALA A 54 -0.48 8.63 -4.80
C ALA A 54 -1.69 8.09 -5.57
N VAL A 55 -1.88 6.77 -5.50
CA VAL A 55 -3.06 6.08 -6.01
C VAL A 55 -3.65 5.23 -4.90
N PHE A 56 -4.98 5.19 -4.80
CA PHE A 56 -5.73 4.49 -3.76
C PHE A 56 -6.71 3.52 -4.44
N PRO A 57 -6.26 2.31 -4.80
CA PRO A 57 -7.10 1.33 -5.49
C PRO A 57 -8.25 0.87 -4.61
N LEU A 58 -9.41 0.58 -5.21
CA LEU A 58 -10.58 0.04 -4.52
C LEU A 58 -10.48 -1.47 -4.31
N ASP A 59 -9.90 -2.18 -5.26
CA ASP A 59 -9.85 -3.65 -5.28
C ASP A 59 -8.73 -4.20 -6.16
N ALA A 60 -8.73 -5.52 -6.32
CA ALA A 60 -7.74 -6.24 -7.12
C ALA A 60 -7.77 -5.86 -8.61
N ASP A 61 -8.94 -5.52 -9.16
CA ASP A 61 -9.05 -5.13 -10.57
C ASP A 61 -8.32 -3.80 -10.82
N ASP A 62 -8.38 -2.88 -9.88
CA ASP A 62 -7.62 -1.63 -9.96
C ASP A 62 -6.11 -1.89 -9.90
N ILE A 63 -5.66 -2.85 -9.09
CA ILE A 63 -4.25 -3.27 -9.07
C ILE A 63 -3.84 -3.88 -10.41
N VAL A 64 -4.69 -4.71 -11.02
CA VAL A 64 -4.43 -5.27 -12.35
C VAL A 64 -4.29 -4.16 -13.40
N ARG A 65 -5.15 -3.12 -13.36
CA ARG A 65 -5.03 -1.96 -14.27
C ARG A 65 -3.70 -1.23 -14.11
N ILE A 66 -3.30 -0.98 -12.86
CA ILE A 66 -1.99 -0.37 -12.56
C ILE A 66 -0.86 -1.22 -13.16
N ALA A 67 -0.86 -2.53 -12.89
CA ALA A 67 0.18 -3.44 -13.36
C ALA A 67 0.22 -3.55 -14.89
N THR A 68 -0.95 -3.62 -15.54
CA THR A 68 -1.06 -3.66 -16.99
C THR A 68 -0.49 -2.39 -17.64
N LEU A 69 -0.85 -1.23 -17.11
CA LEU A 69 -0.36 0.03 -17.63
C LEU A 69 1.15 0.17 -17.44
N MET A 70 1.68 -0.28 -16.31
CA MET A 70 3.12 -0.29 -16.03
C MET A 70 3.93 -1.18 -16.99
N ALA A 71 3.30 -2.18 -17.60
CA ALA A 71 3.96 -3.04 -18.60
C ALA A 71 4.19 -2.32 -19.95
N GLU A 72 3.52 -1.19 -20.19
CA GLU A 72 3.71 -0.42 -21.42
C GLU A 72 5.12 0.20 -21.47
N PRO A 73 5.82 0.15 -22.62
CA PRO A 73 7.19 0.67 -22.75
C PRO A 73 7.36 2.12 -22.30
N ARG A 74 6.36 2.97 -22.53
CA ARG A 74 6.39 4.41 -22.18
C ARG A 74 6.41 4.66 -20.66
N PHE A 75 5.94 3.69 -19.86
CA PHE A 75 5.84 3.81 -18.40
C PHE A 75 6.86 2.99 -17.61
N ARG A 76 7.83 2.36 -18.28
CA ARG A 76 8.88 1.55 -17.63
C ARG A 76 9.74 2.31 -16.62
N GLN A 77 9.79 3.63 -16.71
CA GLN A 77 10.52 4.48 -15.77
C GLN A 77 9.71 4.88 -14.54
N ILE A 78 8.41 4.61 -14.53
CA ILE A 78 7.54 4.86 -13.38
C ILE A 78 7.91 3.90 -12.25
N LYS A 79 8.11 4.45 -11.06
CA LYS A 79 8.33 3.66 -9.85
C LYS A 79 7.04 3.60 -9.05
N LEU A 80 6.67 2.41 -8.61
CA LEU A 80 5.54 2.18 -7.70
C LEU A 80 6.06 1.60 -6.38
N THR A 81 5.47 2.05 -5.28
CA THR A 81 5.74 1.49 -3.95
C THR A 81 4.42 1.23 -3.23
N PRO A 82 4.12 -0.02 -2.87
CA PRO A 82 2.94 -0.33 -2.08
C PRO A 82 3.08 0.20 -0.66
N ARG A 83 1.97 0.67 -0.10
CA ARG A 83 1.89 1.16 1.27
C ARG A 83 0.65 0.60 1.98
N GLY A 84 0.86 0.05 3.16
CA GLY A 84 -0.19 -0.23 4.14
C GLY A 84 -0.28 0.91 5.15
N GLY A 85 -0.23 0.64 6.44
CA GLY A 85 -0.33 1.64 7.50
C GLY A 85 0.88 2.59 7.66
N GLY A 86 1.93 2.44 6.86
CA GLY A 86 3.13 3.27 6.97
C GLY A 86 3.91 3.06 8.28
N THR A 87 3.79 1.90 8.90
CA THR A 87 4.40 1.58 10.20
C THR A 87 5.79 0.96 10.09
N GLY A 88 6.32 0.83 8.89
CA GLY A 88 7.67 0.32 8.67
C GLY A 88 8.75 1.27 9.20
N THR A 89 9.82 0.70 9.75
CA THR A 89 10.92 1.46 10.39
C THR A 89 12.15 1.65 9.50
N ASN A 90 12.12 1.10 8.28
CA ASN A 90 13.26 1.11 7.36
C ASN A 90 12.99 1.88 6.05
N GLY A 91 11.93 2.67 5.99
CA GLY A 91 11.57 3.47 4.81
C GLY A 91 11.03 2.66 3.62
N GLN A 92 10.64 1.39 3.82
CA GLN A 92 10.19 0.50 2.75
C GLN A 92 8.90 0.94 2.06
N SER A 93 8.12 1.82 2.68
CA SER A 93 6.90 2.41 2.11
C SER A 93 7.12 3.77 1.44
N LEU A 94 8.37 4.27 1.44
CA LEU A 94 8.73 5.56 0.89
C LEU A 94 9.26 5.43 -0.54
N THR A 95 8.96 6.41 -1.37
CA THR A 95 9.36 6.44 -2.77
C THR A 95 9.51 7.86 -3.30
N ASP A 96 10.31 8.02 -4.34
CA ASP A 96 10.33 9.19 -5.23
C ASP A 96 9.42 8.98 -6.47
N GLY A 97 8.66 7.91 -6.50
CA GLY A 97 7.68 7.56 -7.53
C GLY A 97 6.24 7.74 -7.05
N ILE A 98 5.36 6.78 -7.37
CA ILE A 98 3.96 6.75 -6.94
C ILE A 98 3.79 5.83 -5.74
N VAL A 99 3.14 6.32 -4.70
CA VAL A 99 2.67 5.49 -3.59
C VAL A 99 1.36 4.83 -3.99
N VAL A 100 1.28 3.50 -3.86
CA VAL A 100 0.04 2.72 -4.00
C VAL A 100 -0.45 2.41 -2.60
N ASP A 101 -1.36 3.24 -2.08
CA ASP A 101 -1.90 3.07 -0.73
C ASP A 101 -3.06 2.08 -0.73
N LEU A 102 -2.83 0.93 -0.12
CA LEU A 102 -3.80 -0.16 -0.03
C LEU A 102 -4.69 -0.06 1.21
N SER A 103 -4.29 0.76 2.19
CA SER A 103 -4.96 0.83 3.49
C SER A 103 -6.32 1.55 3.44
N ARG A 104 -6.48 2.49 2.50
CA ARG A 104 -7.66 3.35 2.44
C ARG A 104 -8.94 2.59 2.07
N HIS A 105 -8.86 1.69 1.08
CA HIS A 105 -10.03 1.01 0.53
C HIS A 105 -9.93 -0.52 0.55
N MET A 106 -8.73 -1.09 0.47
CA MET A 106 -8.51 -2.53 0.41
C MET A 106 -8.31 -3.13 1.81
N ASN A 107 -9.25 -2.91 2.71
CA ASN A 107 -9.17 -3.25 4.13
C ASN A 107 -10.27 -4.21 4.61
N THR A 108 -10.79 -5.05 3.71
CA THR A 108 -11.87 -5.99 3.99
C THR A 108 -11.34 -7.40 4.29
N VAL A 109 -11.89 -8.05 5.32
CA VAL A 109 -11.77 -9.49 5.54
C VAL A 109 -12.77 -10.18 4.60
N LEU A 110 -12.26 -10.94 3.63
CA LEU A 110 -13.06 -11.54 2.56
C LEU A 110 -13.68 -12.87 2.96
N GLU A 111 -12.93 -13.71 3.68
CA GLU A 111 -13.36 -15.06 4.05
C GLU A 111 -12.61 -15.55 5.28
N ILE A 112 -13.30 -16.24 6.18
CA ILE A 112 -12.72 -16.92 7.32
C ILE A 112 -13.10 -18.39 7.25
N ASN A 113 -12.12 -19.28 7.07
CA ASN A 113 -12.31 -20.73 7.14
C ASN A 113 -11.82 -21.23 8.50
N VAL A 114 -12.77 -21.43 9.40
CA VAL A 114 -12.49 -21.85 10.78
C VAL A 114 -11.96 -23.30 10.84
N ALA A 115 -12.51 -24.18 9.99
CA ALA A 115 -12.15 -25.60 9.98
C ALA A 115 -10.69 -25.81 9.55
N GLU A 116 -10.26 -25.10 8.52
CA GLU A 116 -8.90 -25.20 7.97
C GLU A 116 -7.95 -24.13 8.54
N ARG A 117 -8.46 -23.24 9.43
CA ARG A 117 -7.69 -22.19 10.11
C ARG A 117 -6.94 -21.22 9.16
N TRP A 118 -7.60 -20.79 8.10
CA TRP A 118 -7.05 -19.74 7.24
C TRP A 118 -8.06 -18.58 7.05
N VAL A 119 -7.55 -17.44 6.65
CA VAL A 119 -8.34 -16.26 6.37
C VAL A 119 -7.85 -15.60 5.08
N ARG A 120 -8.77 -15.15 4.25
CA ARG A 120 -8.50 -14.35 3.06
C ARG A 120 -8.85 -12.91 3.33
N VAL A 121 -7.87 -12.02 3.13
CA VAL A 121 -8.02 -10.60 3.41
C VAL A 121 -7.49 -9.77 2.25
N GLN A 122 -7.97 -8.54 2.12
CA GLN A 122 -7.33 -7.56 1.26
C GLN A 122 -6.03 -7.04 1.90
N ALA A 123 -5.10 -6.57 1.07
CA ALA A 123 -3.73 -6.27 1.48
C ALA A 123 -3.57 -5.09 2.46
N GLY A 124 -4.59 -4.24 2.59
CA GLY A 124 -4.61 -3.12 3.53
C GLY A 124 -5.27 -3.43 4.88
N VAL A 125 -5.68 -4.68 5.14
CA VAL A 125 -6.28 -5.06 6.43
C VAL A 125 -5.29 -4.90 7.57
N VAL A 126 -5.70 -4.16 8.60
CA VAL A 126 -4.91 -3.98 9.82
C VAL A 126 -5.06 -5.20 10.72
N LYS A 127 -3.96 -5.65 11.32
CA LYS A 127 -3.90 -6.83 12.19
C LYS A 127 -4.97 -6.83 13.28
N ASP A 128 -5.19 -5.67 13.92
CA ASP A 128 -6.15 -5.59 15.02
C ASP A 128 -7.59 -5.72 14.55
N GLN A 129 -7.93 -5.21 13.36
CA GLN A 129 -9.23 -5.45 12.71
C GLN A 129 -9.41 -6.94 12.40
N LEU A 130 -8.37 -7.58 11.86
CA LEU A 130 -8.41 -9.01 11.59
C LEU A 130 -8.61 -9.81 12.88
N ASN A 131 -7.88 -9.51 13.95
CA ASN A 131 -8.03 -10.20 15.22
C ASN A 131 -9.41 -9.96 15.86
N ALA A 132 -9.99 -8.78 15.71
CA ALA A 132 -11.36 -8.52 16.12
C ALA A 132 -12.37 -9.41 15.37
N ALA A 133 -12.18 -9.59 14.05
CA ALA A 133 -13.01 -10.48 13.23
C ALA A 133 -12.81 -11.98 13.56
N LEU A 134 -11.60 -12.39 13.95
CA LEU A 134 -11.29 -13.78 14.32
C LEU A 134 -11.72 -14.16 15.72
N LYS A 135 -11.84 -13.20 16.64
CA LYS A 135 -12.17 -13.41 18.05
C LYS A 135 -13.45 -14.23 18.30
N PRO A 136 -14.59 -14.01 17.60
CA PRO A 136 -15.80 -14.81 17.77
C PRO A 136 -15.61 -16.29 17.44
N HIS A 137 -14.59 -16.64 16.66
CA HIS A 137 -14.24 -17.99 16.24
C HIS A 137 -13.19 -18.64 17.14
N GLY A 138 -12.74 -17.97 18.21
CA GLY A 138 -11.69 -18.46 19.08
C GLY A 138 -10.29 -18.46 18.42
N LEU A 139 -10.13 -17.72 17.32
CA LEU A 139 -8.90 -17.64 16.54
C LEU A 139 -8.23 -16.27 16.69
N PHE A 140 -6.95 -16.22 16.43
CA PHE A 140 -6.21 -14.95 16.31
C PHE A 140 -4.99 -15.11 15.41
N LEU A 141 -4.64 -14.04 14.71
CA LEU A 141 -3.39 -13.95 13.97
C LEU A 141 -2.28 -13.48 14.93
N ARG A 142 -1.34 -14.36 15.23
CA ARG A 142 -0.11 -13.99 15.92
C ARG A 142 0.85 -13.39 14.89
N ALA A 143 0.85 -12.06 14.73
CA ALA A 143 1.97 -11.43 14.06
C ALA A 143 3.17 -11.60 14.99
N GLY A 144 4.17 -12.32 14.54
CA GLY A 144 5.40 -12.43 15.30
C GLY A 144 5.93 -11.02 15.58
N ALA A 145 6.11 -10.68 16.86
CA ALA A 145 7.21 -9.84 17.24
C ALA A 145 8.44 -10.36 16.47
N VAL A 146 9.35 -9.48 16.09
CA VAL A 146 10.61 -9.86 15.44
C VAL A 146 11.23 -10.96 16.25
N ASP A 147 10.90 -12.19 15.91
CA ASP A 147 11.42 -13.35 16.57
C ASP A 147 12.74 -13.66 15.87
N LEU A 148 13.83 -13.32 16.52
CA LEU A 148 15.19 -13.61 16.07
C LEU A 148 15.50 -15.12 16.08
N GLN A 149 14.49 -15.95 16.31
CA GLN A 149 14.64 -17.40 16.27
C GLN A 149 14.28 -17.98 14.90
N PRO A 150 15.02 -19.00 14.41
CA PRO A 150 14.74 -19.65 13.14
C PRO A 150 13.34 -20.25 13.18
N ARG A 151 12.53 -19.87 12.23
CA ARG A 151 11.13 -20.24 12.14
C ARG A 151 10.94 -21.74 12.09
N HIS A 152 10.24 -22.27 13.06
CA HIS A 152 9.60 -23.56 12.87
C HIS A 152 8.54 -23.40 11.77
N ARG A 153 8.77 -24.13 10.70
CA ARG A 153 7.82 -24.40 9.61
C ARG A 153 6.47 -24.74 10.24
N TRP A 154 5.40 -24.18 9.70
CA TRP A 154 4.05 -24.64 10.00
C TRP A 154 4.00 -26.16 9.85
N ARG A 155 3.93 -26.88 10.95
CA ARG A 155 3.59 -28.28 10.91
C ARG A 155 2.08 -28.39 11.09
N HIS A 156 1.45 -29.01 10.13
CA HIS A 156 0.16 -29.61 10.31
C HIS A 156 0.41 -30.85 11.22
N ASP A 157 -0.13 -30.81 12.41
CA ASP A 157 -0.46 -32.02 13.19
C ASP A 157 -1.98 -32.07 13.27
#